data_cd1c804ac63bf2d7160da62ee9325421
#
_entry.id   cd1c804ac63bf2d7160da62ee9325421
#
_cell.length_a   1.000
_cell.length_b   1.000
_cell.length_c   1.000
_cell.angle_alpha   90.00
_cell.angle_beta   90.00
_cell.angle_gamma   90.00
#
_symmetry.space_group_name_H-M   'P 1'
#
loop_
_entity.id
_entity.type
_entity.pdbx_description
1 polymer ?
#
loop_
_entity_poly.entity_id
_entity_poly.type
_entity_poly.pdbx_seq_one_letter_code
_entity_poly.pdbx_strand_id
1 'polypeptide(L)'
;MEIIEIIIYKKIFSSEDIEELGIVENQCLKLVNFKNSSDLTVDDEVLKNFDCVVTANELGSAIKKISDGKIVEHLNRENYKKLTYPLFLKSETFLQFLKENISEWNLIKFLENHTFMISQT
;
A
#
# COMPACT_ATOMS: atom_id res chain seq x y z
N MET A 1 -13.27 -6.86 -12.67
CA MET A 1 -12.65 -7.48 -11.47
C MET A 1 -13.34 -6.92 -10.23
N GLU A 2 -13.77 -7.80 -9.34
CA GLU A 2 -14.39 -7.37 -8.09
C GLU A 2 -13.38 -6.74 -7.15
N ILE A 3 -13.76 -5.64 -6.48
CA ILE A 3 -12.91 -4.96 -5.51
C ILE A 3 -13.39 -5.29 -4.10
N ILE A 4 -12.50 -5.85 -3.29
CA ILE A 4 -12.77 -6.21 -1.90
C ILE A 4 -11.94 -5.27 -1.00
N GLU A 5 -12.61 -4.55 -0.11
CA GLU A 5 -11.94 -3.66 0.84
C GLU A 5 -11.46 -4.45 2.07
N ILE A 6 -10.18 -4.27 2.42
CA ILE A 6 -9.59 -4.92 3.59
C ILE A 6 -8.96 -3.85 4.49
N ILE A 7 -9.33 -3.89 5.77
CA ILE A 7 -8.79 -2.96 6.76
C ILE A 7 -7.47 -3.49 7.31
N ILE A 8 -6.39 -2.70 7.14
CA ILE A 8 -5.01 -3.09 7.49
C ILE A 8 -4.57 -2.45 8.82
N TYR A 9 -5.41 -2.45 9.83
CA TYR A 9 -4.95 -2.05 11.16
C TYR A 9 -4.15 -3.18 11.83
N LYS A 10 -4.38 -4.42 11.42
CA LYS A 10 -3.72 -5.61 11.91
C LYS A 10 -2.58 -5.94 10.95
N LYS A 11 -1.37 -6.05 11.44
CA LYS A 11 -0.21 -6.35 10.60
C LYS A 11 0.05 -7.84 10.46
N ILE A 12 -0.38 -8.65 11.41
CA ILE A 12 -0.19 -10.10 11.40
C ILE A 12 -1.53 -10.77 11.14
N PHE A 13 -1.56 -11.65 10.13
CA PHE A 13 -2.75 -12.35 9.71
C PHE A 13 -2.56 -13.85 9.93
N SER A 14 -3.32 -14.43 10.87
CA SER A 14 -3.34 -15.87 11.05
C SER A 14 -4.07 -16.56 9.89
N SER A 15 -3.96 -17.89 9.79
CA SER A 15 -4.71 -18.64 8.79
C SER A 15 -6.22 -18.41 8.94
N GLU A 16 -6.72 -18.31 10.17
CA GLU A 16 -8.12 -18.01 10.43
C GLU A 16 -8.51 -16.62 9.95
N ASP A 17 -7.65 -15.61 10.16
CA ASP A 17 -7.88 -14.25 9.68
C ASP A 17 -8.03 -14.23 8.16
N ILE A 18 -7.17 -14.96 7.46
CA ILE A 18 -7.20 -15.03 5.99
C ILE A 18 -8.48 -15.71 5.51
N GLU A 19 -8.91 -16.78 6.17
CA GLU A 19 -10.16 -17.45 5.84
C GLU A 19 -11.38 -16.53 6.05
N GLU A 20 -11.39 -15.79 7.15
CA GLU A 20 -12.48 -14.86 7.46
C GLU A 20 -12.61 -13.74 6.43
N LEU A 21 -11.51 -13.34 5.80
CA LEU A 21 -11.54 -12.32 4.75
C LEU A 21 -12.25 -12.79 3.48
N GLY A 22 -12.36 -14.11 3.28
CA GLY A 22 -13.02 -14.66 2.10
C GLY A 22 -12.31 -14.34 0.80
N ILE A 23 -10.99 -14.17 0.84
CA ILE A 23 -10.20 -13.83 -0.34
C ILE A 23 -10.07 -15.04 -1.26
N VAL A 24 -10.43 -14.87 -2.54
CA VAL A 24 -10.26 -15.88 -3.59
C VAL A 24 -9.42 -15.30 -4.72
N GLU A 25 -9.03 -16.14 -5.66
CA GLU A 25 -8.25 -15.72 -6.82
C GLU A 25 -9.01 -14.71 -7.69
N ASN A 26 -8.27 -13.91 -8.45
CA ASN A 26 -8.80 -12.95 -9.42
C ASN A 26 -9.64 -11.82 -8.83
N GLN A 27 -9.40 -11.47 -7.57
CA GLN A 27 -10.00 -10.30 -6.96
C GLN A 27 -9.00 -9.16 -6.91
N CYS A 28 -9.49 -7.92 -6.91
CA CYS A 28 -8.70 -6.75 -6.59
C CYS A 28 -8.94 -6.41 -5.13
N LEU A 29 -7.87 -6.31 -4.35
CA LEU A 29 -7.96 -5.89 -2.95
C LEU A 29 -7.70 -4.40 -2.84
N LYS A 30 -8.49 -3.73 -2.02
CA LYS A 30 -8.29 -2.33 -1.63
C LYS A 30 -7.94 -2.32 -0.16
N LEU A 31 -6.64 -2.16 0.14
CA LEU A 31 -6.16 -2.12 1.52
C LEU A 31 -6.32 -0.69 2.06
N VAL A 32 -6.96 -0.56 3.20
CA VAL A 32 -7.25 0.74 3.82
C VAL A 32 -6.92 0.72 5.30
N ASN A 33 -6.70 1.91 5.88
CA ASN A 33 -6.45 2.03 7.32
C ASN A 33 -7.73 1.83 8.14
N PHE A 34 -8.88 2.27 7.61
CA PHE A 34 -10.17 2.11 8.27
C PHE A 34 -11.29 2.12 7.22
N LYS A 35 -12.43 1.56 7.61
CA LYS A 35 -13.58 1.36 6.73
C LYS A 35 -14.07 2.68 6.14
N ASN A 36 -14.40 2.65 4.83
CA ASN A 36 -14.91 3.80 4.10
C ASN A 36 -13.99 5.03 4.13
N SER A 37 -12.68 4.81 4.26
CA SER A 37 -11.70 5.89 4.32
C SER A 37 -11.48 6.59 2.98
N SER A 38 -11.90 6.00 1.87
CA SER A 38 -11.65 6.53 0.53
C SER A 38 -12.64 5.95 -0.48
N ASP A 39 -13.04 6.78 -1.45
CA ASP A 39 -13.87 6.38 -2.60
C ASP A 39 -13.03 6.05 -3.83
N LEU A 40 -11.70 6.05 -3.71
CA LEU A 40 -10.81 5.76 -4.82
C LEU A 40 -11.04 4.35 -5.36
N THR A 41 -10.94 4.23 -6.67
CA THR A 41 -11.01 2.96 -7.38
C THR A 41 -9.81 2.84 -8.31
N VAL A 42 -9.60 1.65 -8.85
CA VAL A 42 -8.52 1.39 -9.80
C VAL A 42 -9.07 0.74 -11.06
N ASP A 43 -8.47 1.07 -12.20
CA ASP A 43 -8.78 0.44 -13.47
C ASP A 43 -8.06 -0.92 -13.54
N ASP A 44 -8.76 -1.96 -13.98
CA ASP A 44 -8.19 -3.30 -14.13
C ASP A 44 -6.94 -3.33 -15.02
N GLU A 45 -6.89 -2.47 -16.03
CA GLU A 45 -5.74 -2.39 -16.94
C GLU A 45 -4.45 -2.04 -16.22
N VAL A 46 -4.51 -1.22 -15.18
CA VAL A 46 -3.34 -0.82 -14.40
C VAL A 46 -2.73 -2.03 -13.70
N LEU A 47 -3.56 -2.91 -13.13
CA LEU A 47 -3.07 -4.10 -12.43
C LEU A 47 -2.57 -5.20 -13.36
N LYS A 48 -2.73 -5.06 -14.66
CA LYS A 48 -2.10 -5.93 -15.65
C LYS A 48 -0.64 -5.54 -15.88
N ASN A 49 -0.30 -4.27 -15.67
CA ASN A 49 1.02 -3.71 -15.96
C ASN A 49 1.86 -3.45 -14.71
N PHE A 50 1.22 -3.31 -13.56
CA PHE A 50 1.88 -3.04 -12.28
C PHE A 50 1.37 -4.02 -11.22
N ASP A 51 2.24 -4.36 -10.27
CA ASP A 51 1.86 -5.24 -9.16
C ASP A 51 0.83 -4.59 -8.24
N CYS A 52 0.86 -3.27 -8.14
CA CYS A 52 -0.06 -2.54 -7.27
C CYS A 52 -0.20 -1.07 -7.69
N VAL A 53 -1.19 -0.41 -7.11
CA VAL A 53 -1.37 1.04 -7.19
C VAL A 53 -1.35 1.58 -5.77
N VAL A 54 -0.39 2.44 -5.46
CA VAL A 54 -0.24 3.05 -4.13
C VAL A 54 -0.68 4.50 -4.18
N THR A 55 -1.29 4.98 -3.11
CA THR A 55 -1.69 6.38 -2.98
C THR A 55 -0.53 7.22 -2.48
N ALA A 56 -0.32 8.39 -3.07
CA ALA A 56 0.69 9.32 -2.62
C ALA A 56 0.07 10.68 -2.30
N ASN A 57 0.50 11.26 -1.20
CA ASN A 57 0.09 12.59 -0.78
C ASN A 57 1.25 13.55 -0.87
N GLU A 58 0.95 14.82 -1.16
CA GLU A 58 1.94 15.89 -1.07
C GLU A 58 2.39 16.05 0.38
N LEU A 59 3.65 16.45 0.55
CA LEU A 59 4.17 16.75 1.88
C LEU A 59 3.78 18.17 2.24
N GLY A 60 3.07 18.35 3.34
CA GLY A 60 2.59 19.65 3.81
C GLY A 60 3.63 20.46 4.56
N SER A 61 4.76 19.86 4.92
CA SER A 61 5.81 20.50 5.73
C SER A 61 7.16 20.44 5.04
N ALA A 62 8.04 21.37 5.38
CA ALA A 62 9.41 21.35 4.89
C ALA A 62 10.15 20.11 5.38
N ILE A 63 10.99 19.56 4.51
CA ILE A 63 11.78 18.36 4.79
C ILE A 63 13.24 18.78 5.00
N LYS A 64 13.84 18.30 6.07
CA LYS A 64 15.23 18.58 6.41
C LYS A 64 15.98 17.28 6.63
N LYS A 65 17.21 17.22 6.14
CA LYS A 65 18.13 16.14 6.50
C LYS A 65 18.87 16.58 7.76
N ILE A 66 18.87 15.74 8.78
CA ILE A 66 19.47 16.03 10.07
C ILE A 66 20.61 15.05 10.34
N SER A 67 21.73 15.57 10.81
CA SER A 67 22.86 14.77 11.26
C SER A 67 23.47 15.45 12.48
N ASP A 68 23.77 14.66 13.54
CA ASP A 68 24.35 15.13 14.79
C ASP A 68 23.57 16.31 15.43
N GLY A 69 22.24 16.27 15.34
CA GLY A 69 21.38 17.28 15.91
C GLY A 69 21.33 18.59 15.13
N LYS A 70 21.89 18.62 13.92
CA LYS A 70 21.91 19.82 13.07
C LYS A 70 21.25 19.55 11.73
N ILE A 71 20.65 20.59 11.16
CA ILE A 71 20.11 20.52 9.80
C ILE A 71 21.28 20.66 8.84
N VAL A 72 21.53 19.61 8.04
CA VAL A 72 22.63 19.57 7.08
C VAL A 72 22.18 19.80 5.64
N GLU A 73 20.90 19.66 5.38
CA GLU A 73 20.35 19.83 4.04
C GLU A 73 18.86 20.21 4.10
N HIS A 74 18.45 21.14 3.25
CA HIS A 74 17.05 21.47 3.02
C HIS A 74 16.61 20.77 1.76
N LEU A 75 15.63 19.86 1.87
CA LEU A 75 15.14 19.07 0.75
C LEU A 75 13.95 19.75 0.10
N ASN A 76 13.91 19.73 -1.24
CA ASN A 76 12.77 20.25 -1.97
C ASN A 76 11.61 19.26 -1.85
N ARG A 77 10.57 19.60 -1.10
CA ARG A 77 9.42 18.72 -0.87
C ARG A 77 8.66 18.33 -2.13
N GLU A 78 8.82 19.07 -3.23
CA GLU A 78 8.20 18.72 -4.52
C GLU A 78 8.74 17.41 -5.09
N ASN A 79 9.94 17.01 -4.70
CA ASN A 79 10.58 15.77 -5.12
C ASN A 79 10.25 14.58 -4.21
N TYR A 80 9.40 14.77 -3.20
CA TYR A 80 9.09 13.76 -2.19
C TYR A 80 7.60 13.61 -2.03
N LYS A 81 7.15 12.38 -1.83
CA LYS A 81 5.74 12.04 -1.61
C LYS A 81 5.62 11.13 -0.41
N LYS A 82 4.52 11.27 0.32
CA LYS A 82 4.17 10.33 1.38
C LYS A 82 3.33 9.21 0.77
N LEU A 83 3.83 7.98 0.79
CA LEU A 83 3.10 6.82 0.31
C LEU A 83 2.16 6.30 1.40
N THR A 84 0.93 6.04 1.05
CA THR A 84 -0.10 5.67 2.01
C THR A 84 -1.18 4.79 1.37
N TYR A 85 -2.25 4.55 2.10
CA TYR A 85 -3.42 3.82 1.64
C TYR A 85 -4.47 4.78 1.04
N PRO A 86 -5.39 4.30 0.21
CA PRO A 86 -5.57 2.90 -0.14
C PRO A 86 -4.46 2.38 -1.06
N LEU A 87 -4.18 1.09 -0.92
CA LEU A 87 -3.29 0.34 -1.80
C LEU A 87 -4.14 -0.69 -2.54
N PHE A 88 -4.03 -0.71 -3.86
CA PHE A 88 -4.74 -1.69 -4.69
C PHE A 88 -3.75 -2.73 -5.21
N LEU A 89 -4.10 -4.00 -5.07
CA LEU A 89 -3.28 -5.10 -5.58
C LEU A 89 -4.19 -6.31 -5.84
N LYS A 90 -3.67 -7.27 -6.60
CA LYS A 90 -4.39 -8.52 -6.82
C LYS A 90 -4.35 -9.39 -5.57
N SER A 91 -5.40 -10.15 -5.35
CA SER A 91 -5.51 -11.07 -4.21
C SER A 91 -4.35 -12.06 -4.14
N GLU A 92 -3.94 -12.63 -5.29
CA GLU A 92 -2.81 -13.55 -5.35
C GLU A 92 -1.52 -12.89 -4.86
N THR A 93 -1.28 -11.65 -5.24
CA THR A 93 -0.09 -10.90 -4.85
C THR A 93 -0.04 -10.66 -3.34
N PHE A 94 -1.19 -10.32 -2.75
CA PHE A 94 -1.30 -10.11 -1.31
C PHE A 94 -1.03 -11.41 -0.53
N LEU A 95 -1.69 -12.49 -0.93
CA LEU A 95 -1.53 -13.78 -0.25
C LEU A 95 -0.10 -14.31 -0.38
N GLN A 96 0.52 -14.14 -1.55
CA GLN A 96 1.90 -14.57 -1.76
C GLN A 96 2.87 -13.76 -0.88
N PHE A 97 2.65 -12.46 -0.76
CA PHE A 97 3.46 -11.63 0.13
C PHE A 97 3.38 -12.09 1.58
N LEU A 98 2.16 -12.34 2.08
CA LEU A 98 1.97 -12.83 3.45
C LEU A 98 2.66 -14.16 3.67
N LYS A 99 2.59 -15.07 2.70
CA LYS A 99 3.24 -16.38 2.77
C LYS A 99 4.77 -16.23 2.87
N GLU A 100 5.36 -15.32 2.11
CA GLU A 100 6.81 -15.11 2.10
C GLU A 100 7.31 -14.34 3.32
N ASN A 101 6.44 -13.62 4.02
CA ASN A 101 6.80 -12.74 5.12
C ASN A 101 6.17 -13.14 6.46
N ILE A 102 5.93 -14.43 6.63
CA ILE A 102 5.42 -15.04 7.88
C ILE A 102 4.11 -14.37 8.33
N SER A 103 3.19 -14.20 7.38
CA SER A 103 1.87 -13.61 7.61
C SER A 103 1.88 -12.16 8.11
N GLU A 104 3.00 -11.47 7.99
CA GLU A 104 3.13 -10.06 8.38
C GLU A 104 3.02 -9.13 7.18
N TRP A 105 2.08 -8.18 7.25
CA TRP A 105 1.95 -7.15 6.23
C TRP A 105 2.83 -5.95 6.57
N ASN A 106 3.60 -5.48 5.59
CA ASN A 106 4.43 -4.28 5.70
C ASN A 106 4.46 -3.57 4.35
N LEU A 107 3.90 -2.36 4.30
CA LEU A 107 3.79 -1.59 3.05
C LEU A 107 5.15 -1.31 2.41
N ILE A 108 6.11 -0.83 3.18
CA ILE A 108 7.42 -0.46 2.67
C ILE A 108 8.15 -1.68 2.10
N LYS A 109 8.14 -2.78 2.84
CA LYS A 109 8.76 -4.03 2.41
C LYS A 109 8.11 -4.57 1.13
N PHE A 110 6.77 -4.44 1.02
CA PHE A 110 6.06 -4.84 -0.18
C PHE A 110 6.51 -4.00 -1.38
N LEU A 111 6.54 -2.68 -1.24
CA LEU A 111 6.88 -1.77 -2.34
C LEU A 111 8.34 -1.91 -2.80
N GLU A 112 9.25 -2.33 -1.94
CA GLU A 112 10.66 -2.54 -2.30
C GLU A 112 10.86 -3.63 -3.35
N ASN A 113 9.95 -4.59 -3.45
CA ASN A 113 10.08 -5.76 -4.31
C ASN A 113 9.00 -5.88 -5.39
N HIS A 114 8.18 -4.86 -5.56
CA HIS A 114 7.09 -4.89 -6.52
C HIS A 114 7.02 -3.61 -7.35
N THR A 115 6.52 -3.75 -8.58
CA THR A 115 6.28 -2.58 -9.42
C THR A 115 5.01 -1.88 -8.96
N PHE A 116 5.00 -0.56 -8.97
CA PHE A 116 3.82 0.18 -8.54
C PHE A 116 3.58 1.42 -9.39
N MET A 117 2.32 1.77 -9.49
CA MET A 117 1.87 3.04 -10.05
C MET A 117 1.39 3.91 -8.90
N ILE A 118 1.66 5.21 -8.98
CA ILE A 118 1.24 6.17 -7.96
C ILE A 118 -0.07 6.83 -8.37
N SER A 119 -1.06 6.78 -7.47
CA SER A 119 -2.30 7.51 -7.60
C SER A 119 -2.29 8.67 -6.61
N GLN A 120 -2.55 9.88 -7.09
CA GLN A 120 -2.62 11.06 -6.23
C GLN A 120 -4.05 11.32 -5.79
N THR A 121 -4.19 11.65 -4.51
CA THR A 121 -5.47 12.07 -3.95
C THR A 121 -5.60 13.58 -3.96
#